data_5c226fb9b674137eeeceef334c638314
#
_entry.id   5c226fb9b674137eeeceef334c638314
#
_cell.length_a   1.000
_cell.length_b   1.000
_cell.length_c   1.000
_cell.angle_alpha   90.00
_cell.angle_beta   90.00
_cell.angle_gamma   90.00
#
_symmetry.space_group_name_H-M   'P 1'
#
loop_
_entity.id
_entity.type
_entity.pdbx_description
1 polymer ?
#
loop_
_entity_poly.entity_id
_entity_poly.type
_entity_poly.pdbx_seq_one_letter_code
_entity_poly.pdbx_strand_id
1 'polypeptide(L)'
;MKTYAGFRRHWTPSREGERHDAIDEFVETRLARYADDRDFPARDATSRLSPLIASGEISVADCTAAALAAAPTKGREKWLDELCWHDWFEHVKSSGLDAPRLEPRWDPPGERFERWCHGTTGFPLVDAGLRELSETGWMHNRARMVAAGFLVKHLHVDWRLGEGWFADKLVDYDPAQNEGNWQWVAGTGVDAQPWFRILNPERQRERFDPDGEYCRRWVPEWGGDGYPAPMISLAAEAAEAKERYRAA
;
A
#
# COMPACT_ATOMS: atom_id res chain seq x y z
N MET A 1 -11.08 -20.15 3.23
CA MET A 1 -9.71 -20.35 3.76
C MET A 1 -9.39 -19.19 4.71
N LYS A 2 -8.63 -19.41 5.80
CA LYS A 2 -8.43 -18.39 6.85
C LYS A 2 -7.05 -17.70 6.80
N THR A 3 -6.18 -18.06 5.86
CA THR A 3 -4.86 -17.44 5.70
C THR A 3 -4.53 -17.25 4.22
N TYR A 4 -3.76 -16.19 3.89
CA TYR A 4 -3.28 -15.95 2.55
C TYR A 4 -2.45 -17.13 2.02
N ALA A 5 -1.55 -17.69 2.82
CA ALA A 5 -0.75 -18.82 2.40
C ALA A 5 -1.61 -20.08 2.08
N GLY A 6 -2.71 -20.26 2.81
CA GLY A 6 -3.72 -21.29 2.51
C GLY A 6 -4.46 -20.98 1.20
N PHE A 7 -4.91 -19.76 1.02
CA PHE A 7 -5.57 -19.30 -0.19
C PHE A 7 -4.66 -19.42 -1.41
N ARG A 8 -3.43 -18.91 -1.36
CA ARG A 8 -2.44 -18.95 -2.45
C ARG A 8 -2.15 -20.37 -2.95
N ARG A 9 -2.13 -21.38 -2.08
CA ARG A 9 -1.89 -22.78 -2.49
C ARG A 9 -3.03 -23.38 -3.34
N HIS A 10 -4.25 -22.86 -3.21
CA HIS A 10 -5.44 -23.34 -3.93
C HIS A 10 -5.92 -22.34 -4.99
N TRP A 11 -5.31 -21.16 -5.02
CA TRP A 11 -5.63 -20.14 -6.00
C TRP A 11 -5.23 -20.61 -7.41
N THR A 12 -6.17 -20.54 -8.31
CA THR A 12 -5.96 -20.91 -9.71
C THR A 12 -6.22 -19.66 -10.56
N PRO A 13 -5.15 -19.04 -11.11
CA PRO A 13 -5.31 -17.89 -11.99
C PRO A 13 -6.03 -18.28 -13.26
N SER A 14 -6.89 -17.42 -13.77
CA SER A 14 -7.57 -17.63 -15.03
C SER A 14 -6.58 -17.71 -16.20
N ARG A 15 -6.84 -18.61 -17.13
CA ARG A 15 -6.16 -18.68 -18.43
C ARG A 15 -6.97 -18.05 -19.53
N GLU A 16 -8.21 -17.66 -19.23
CA GLU A 16 -9.15 -17.04 -20.15
C GLU A 16 -9.34 -15.58 -19.71
N GLY A 17 -9.22 -14.65 -20.62
CA GLY A 17 -9.38 -13.23 -20.40
C GLY A 17 -9.39 -12.47 -21.72
N GLU A 18 -9.90 -11.26 -21.66
CA GLU A 18 -9.90 -10.37 -22.81
C GLU A 18 -8.58 -9.60 -22.94
N ARG A 19 -8.22 -9.24 -24.16
CA ARG A 19 -7.05 -8.41 -24.42
C ARG A 19 -7.37 -6.95 -24.17
N HIS A 20 -6.41 -6.23 -23.58
CA HIS A 20 -6.51 -4.79 -23.39
C HIS A 20 -5.13 -4.15 -23.59
N ASP A 21 -5.08 -3.04 -24.33
CA ASP A 21 -3.82 -2.39 -24.72
C ASP A 21 -2.94 -2.02 -23.52
N ALA A 22 -3.54 -1.56 -22.42
CA ALA A 22 -2.78 -1.23 -21.19
C ALA A 22 -2.16 -2.46 -20.51
N ILE A 23 -2.81 -3.62 -20.58
CA ILE A 23 -2.26 -4.89 -20.07
C ILE A 23 -1.11 -5.32 -20.99
N ASP A 24 -1.32 -5.33 -22.30
CA ASP A 24 -0.32 -5.72 -23.28
C ASP A 24 0.92 -4.83 -23.18
N GLU A 25 0.76 -3.51 -23.09
CA GLU A 25 1.86 -2.54 -22.90
C GLU A 25 2.68 -2.85 -21.65
N PHE A 26 2.04 -3.09 -20.50
CA PHE A 26 2.75 -3.45 -19.28
C PHE A 26 3.49 -4.80 -19.42
N VAL A 27 2.85 -5.79 -20.00
CA VAL A 27 3.45 -7.12 -20.18
C VAL A 27 4.68 -7.06 -21.09
N GLU A 28 4.62 -6.29 -22.16
CA GLU A 28 5.72 -6.16 -23.13
C GLU A 28 6.89 -5.34 -22.59
N THR A 29 6.62 -4.29 -21.81
CA THR A 29 7.64 -3.28 -21.47
C THR A 29 8.21 -3.42 -20.07
N ARG A 30 7.41 -3.84 -19.07
CA ARG A 30 7.78 -3.75 -17.64
C ARG A 30 7.70 -5.06 -16.87
N LEU A 31 6.87 -6.03 -17.29
CA LEU A 31 6.62 -7.26 -16.55
C LEU A 31 7.89 -8.04 -16.22
N ALA A 32 8.84 -8.14 -17.15
CA ALA A 32 10.06 -8.92 -16.95
C ALA A 32 10.89 -8.43 -15.76
N ARG A 33 10.90 -7.10 -15.50
CA ARG A 33 11.65 -6.45 -14.41
C ARG A 33 10.80 -6.13 -13.19
N TYR A 34 9.53 -6.44 -13.23
CA TYR A 34 8.58 -6.05 -12.19
C TYR A 34 9.03 -6.46 -10.77
N ALA A 35 9.58 -7.66 -10.59
CA ALA A 35 10.06 -8.13 -9.29
C ALA A 35 11.17 -7.25 -8.69
N ASP A 36 12.03 -6.71 -9.53
CA ASP A 36 13.20 -5.92 -9.11
C ASP A 36 12.88 -4.44 -8.93
N ASP A 37 11.94 -3.91 -9.74
CA ASP A 37 11.73 -2.46 -9.83
C ASP A 37 10.44 -1.98 -9.12
N ARG A 38 9.46 -2.87 -8.87
CA ARG A 38 8.15 -2.52 -8.35
C ARG A 38 8.12 -1.77 -7.02
N ASP A 39 9.16 -1.90 -6.22
CA ASP A 39 9.21 -1.29 -4.89
C ASP A 39 9.77 0.15 -4.89
N PHE A 40 10.26 0.63 -6.02
CA PHE A 40 10.88 1.96 -6.16
C PHE A 40 9.88 2.98 -6.72
N PRO A 41 9.32 3.88 -5.90
CA PRO A 41 8.23 4.78 -6.33
C PRO A 41 8.66 5.82 -7.37
N ALA A 42 9.96 6.11 -7.49
CA ALA A 42 10.48 6.99 -8.54
C ALA A 42 10.43 6.37 -9.94
N ARG A 43 10.36 5.01 -10.01
CA ARG A 43 10.38 4.27 -11.27
C ARG A 43 8.97 4.05 -11.82
N ASP A 44 8.82 4.17 -13.13
CA ASP A 44 7.59 3.73 -13.80
C ASP A 44 7.66 2.21 -14.05
N ALA A 45 7.47 1.43 -12.99
CA ALA A 45 7.71 -0.01 -12.98
C ALA A 45 6.48 -0.84 -12.58
N THR A 46 5.43 -0.20 -12.10
CA THR A 46 4.16 -0.88 -11.79
C THR A 46 3.24 -0.91 -12.99
N SER A 47 2.22 -1.79 -12.95
CA SER A 47 1.26 -1.89 -14.07
C SER A 47 0.38 -0.66 -14.22
N ARG A 48 0.10 0.05 -13.13
CA ARG A 48 -0.88 1.16 -13.04
C ARG A 48 -2.28 0.79 -13.52
N LEU A 49 -2.63 -0.50 -13.46
CA LEU A 49 -3.92 -1.01 -13.91
C LEU A 49 -5.03 -0.92 -12.85
N SER A 50 -4.68 -0.55 -11.61
CA SER A 50 -5.65 -0.49 -10.51
C SER A 50 -6.87 0.40 -10.79
N PRO A 51 -6.78 1.57 -11.46
CA PRO A 51 -7.97 2.33 -11.81
C PRO A 51 -8.89 1.62 -12.81
N LEU A 52 -8.33 0.90 -13.78
CA LEU A 52 -9.11 0.15 -14.76
C LEU A 52 -9.77 -1.09 -14.14
N ILE A 53 -9.10 -1.72 -13.17
CA ILE A 53 -9.69 -2.82 -12.39
C ILE A 53 -10.83 -2.30 -11.51
N ALA A 54 -10.61 -1.20 -10.80
CA ALA A 54 -11.62 -0.60 -9.92
C ALA A 54 -12.86 -0.10 -10.69
N SER A 55 -12.68 0.40 -11.92
CA SER A 55 -13.81 0.79 -12.79
C SER A 55 -14.53 -0.39 -13.44
N GLY A 56 -13.94 -1.59 -13.42
CA GLY A 56 -14.46 -2.76 -14.11
C GLY A 56 -14.18 -2.76 -15.62
N GLU A 57 -13.35 -1.88 -16.13
CA GLU A 57 -12.94 -1.85 -17.54
C GLU A 57 -12.08 -3.05 -17.90
N ILE A 58 -11.24 -3.51 -16.96
CA ILE A 58 -10.51 -4.77 -17.06
C ILE A 58 -10.75 -5.61 -15.79
N SER A 59 -10.59 -6.91 -15.89
CA SER A 59 -10.70 -7.83 -14.76
C SER A 59 -9.34 -8.37 -14.30
N VAL A 60 -9.28 -8.89 -13.09
CA VAL A 60 -8.11 -9.66 -12.62
C VAL A 60 -7.91 -10.91 -13.47
N ALA A 61 -8.98 -11.50 -14.03
CA ALA A 61 -8.88 -12.61 -14.94
C ALA A 61 -8.12 -12.26 -16.23
N ASP A 62 -8.36 -11.07 -16.80
CA ASP A 62 -7.64 -10.58 -17.98
C ASP A 62 -6.15 -10.42 -17.67
N CYS A 63 -5.83 -9.82 -16.52
CA CYS A 63 -4.46 -9.66 -16.05
C CYS A 63 -3.74 -10.99 -15.85
N THR A 64 -4.42 -11.98 -15.22
CA THR A 64 -3.82 -13.30 -14.98
C THR A 64 -3.64 -14.09 -16.27
N ALA A 65 -4.59 -14.02 -17.22
CA ALA A 65 -4.48 -14.65 -18.53
C ALA A 65 -3.28 -14.09 -19.32
N ALA A 66 -3.14 -12.77 -19.36
CA ALA A 66 -2.00 -12.12 -20.02
C ALA A 66 -0.66 -12.47 -19.35
N ALA A 67 -0.62 -12.49 -18.02
CA ALA A 67 0.57 -12.91 -17.28
C ALA A 67 0.97 -14.36 -17.64
N LEU A 68 0.01 -15.28 -17.69
CA LEU A 68 0.26 -16.70 -17.99
C LEU A 68 0.68 -16.94 -19.45
N ALA A 69 0.23 -16.08 -20.37
CA ALA A 69 0.65 -16.14 -21.77
C ALA A 69 2.09 -15.60 -21.97
N ALA A 70 2.58 -14.72 -21.08
CA ALA A 70 3.92 -14.16 -21.15
C ALA A 70 5.01 -15.19 -20.74
N ALA A 71 6.25 -14.91 -21.14
CA ALA A 71 7.40 -15.75 -20.77
C ALA A 71 7.55 -15.89 -19.25
N PRO A 72 7.94 -17.06 -18.74
CA PRO A 72 8.15 -17.30 -17.32
C PRO A 72 9.37 -16.52 -16.80
N THR A 73 9.13 -15.47 -16.04
CA THR A 73 10.14 -14.61 -15.41
C THR A 73 9.82 -14.41 -13.93
N LYS A 74 10.82 -13.98 -13.15
CA LYS A 74 10.58 -13.56 -11.75
C LYS A 74 9.54 -12.44 -11.65
N GLY A 75 9.54 -11.53 -12.61
CA GLY A 75 8.58 -10.43 -12.69
C GLY A 75 7.15 -10.94 -12.85
N ARG A 76 6.94 -11.90 -13.80
CA ARG A 76 5.65 -12.56 -14.00
C ARG A 76 5.14 -13.23 -12.73
N GLU A 77 5.97 -14.06 -12.09
CA GLU A 77 5.59 -14.77 -10.86
C GLU A 77 5.23 -13.80 -9.75
N LYS A 78 6.00 -12.71 -9.64
CA LYS A 78 5.73 -11.68 -8.64
C LYS A 78 4.44 -10.92 -8.93
N TRP A 79 4.13 -10.63 -10.19
CA TRP A 79 2.85 -9.98 -10.54
C TRP A 79 1.65 -10.89 -10.27
N LEU A 80 1.76 -12.19 -10.61
CA LEU A 80 0.74 -13.18 -10.24
C LEU A 80 0.52 -13.25 -8.72
N ASP A 81 1.56 -13.12 -7.90
CA ASP A 81 1.41 -13.03 -6.45
C ASP A 81 0.63 -11.77 -6.01
N GLU A 82 0.83 -10.63 -6.66
CA GLU A 82 0.06 -9.42 -6.36
C GLU A 82 -1.41 -9.52 -6.79
N LEU A 83 -1.68 -10.13 -7.93
CA LEU A 83 -3.06 -10.44 -8.37
C LEU A 83 -3.75 -11.44 -7.41
N CYS A 84 -2.99 -12.42 -6.90
CA CYS A 84 -3.49 -13.32 -5.87
C CYS A 84 -3.81 -12.58 -4.55
N TRP A 85 -3.04 -11.54 -4.17
CA TRP A 85 -3.37 -10.69 -3.02
C TRP A 85 -4.68 -9.93 -3.25
N HIS A 86 -4.94 -9.46 -4.46
CA HIS A 86 -6.20 -8.82 -4.81
C HIS A 86 -7.38 -9.80 -4.55
N ASP A 87 -7.33 -10.99 -5.12
CA ASP A 87 -8.38 -12.00 -4.95
C ASP A 87 -8.51 -12.47 -3.50
N TRP A 88 -7.42 -12.43 -2.73
CA TRP A 88 -7.45 -12.73 -1.29
C TRP A 88 -8.31 -11.73 -0.52
N PHE A 89 -8.14 -10.43 -0.73
CA PHE A 89 -8.96 -9.43 -0.04
C PHE A 89 -10.41 -9.49 -0.46
N GLU A 90 -10.70 -9.78 -1.73
CA GLU A 90 -12.05 -10.08 -2.21
C GLU A 90 -12.64 -11.31 -1.50
N HIS A 91 -11.86 -12.37 -1.37
CA HIS A 91 -12.27 -13.57 -0.64
C HIS A 91 -12.53 -13.27 0.84
N VAL A 92 -11.68 -12.52 1.51
CA VAL A 92 -11.87 -12.13 2.92
C VAL A 92 -13.18 -11.38 3.09
N LYS A 93 -13.42 -10.37 2.25
CA LYS A 93 -14.62 -9.53 2.30
C LYS A 93 -15.90 -10.33 2.01
N SER A 94 -15.91 -11.10 0.93
CA SER A 94 -17.08 -11.87 0.51
C SER A 94 -17.42 -13.05 1.43
N SER A 95 -16.41 -13.64 2.08
CA SER A 95 -16.59 -14.77 2.99
C SER A 95 -16.97 -14.35 4.42
N GLY A 96 -16.95 -13.06 4.75
CA GLY A 96 -17.22 -12.57 6.10
C GLY A 96 -16.30 -13.16 7.15
N LEU A 97 -15.03 -13.39 6.81
CA LEU A 97 -14.06 -13.94 7.75
C LEU A 97 -13.81 -12.97 8.89
N ASP A 98 -14.02 -13.44 10.12
CA ASP A 98 -13.74 -12.64 11.32
C ASP A 98 -12.22 -12.46 11.48
N ALA A 99 -11.81 -11.20 11.58
CA ALA A 99 -10.47 -10.84 12.01
C ALA A 99 -10.28 -11.05 13.52
N PRO A 100 -9.06 -11.29 13.99
CA PRO A 100 -8.77 -11.20 15.41
C PRO A 100 -9.21 -9.85 15.98
N ARG A 101 -9.86 -9.85 17.15
CA ARG A 101 -10.27 -8.61 17.83
C ARG A 101 -9.07 -8.00 18.53
N LEU A 102 -8.17 -7.42 17.77
CA LEU A 102 -7.05 -6.63 18.27
C LEU A 102 -7.43 -5.15 18.14
N GLU A 103 -7.71 -4.49 19.25
CA GLU A 103 -8.12 -3.09 19.32
C GLU A 103 -7.14 -2.30 20.20
N PRO A 104 -5.99 -1.87 19.64
CA PRO A 104 -5.07 -1.02 20.37
C PRO A 104 -5.75 0.31 20.73
N ARG A 105 -5.27 0.92 21.80
CA ARG A 105 -5.74 2.26 22.16
C ARG A 105 -5.30 3.27 21.11
N TRP A 106 -6.27 3.92 20.47
CA TRP A 106 -6.07 5.01 19.52
C TRP A 106 -6.11 6.37 20.21
N ASP A 107 -5.33 7.32 19.71
CA ASP A 107 -5.44 8.71 20.08
C ASP A 107 -6.54 9.39 19.27
N PRO A 108 -7.24 10.41 19.82
CA PRO A 108 -8.22 11.16 19.05
C PRO A 108 -7.55 11.88 17.88
N PRO A 109 -8.26 12.05 16.75
CA PRO A 109 -7.74 12.83 15.63
C PRO A 109 -7.53 14.28 16.09
N GLY A 110 -6.46 14.90 15.60
CA GLY A 110 -6.10 16.28 15.90
C GLY A 110 -4.98 16.74 14.96
N GLU A 111 -4.15 17.68 15.39
CA GLU A 111 -3.08 18.25 14.58
C GLU A 111 -2.18 17.19 13.91
N ARG A 112 -1.89 16.07 14.59
CA ARG A 112 -1.08 14.99 14.02
C ARG A 112 -1.75 14.38 12.79
N PHE A 113 -3.07 14.15 12.83
CA PHE A 113 -3.84 13.63 11.70
C PHE A 113 -3.95 14.66 10.59
N GLU A 114 -4.20 15.91 10.91
CA GLU A 114 -4.28 17.00 9.92
C GLU A 114 -2.95 17.16 9.17
N ARG A 115 -1.82 17.19 9.89
CA ARG A 115 -0.51 17.26 9.27
C ARG A 115 -0.22 16.05 8.37
N TRP A 116 -0.67 14.86 8.77
CA TRP A 116 -0.59 13.67 7.92
C TRP A 116 -1.43 13.86 6.65
N CYS A 117 -2.69 14.23 6.75
CA CYS A 117 -3.56 14.48 5.58
C CYS A 117 -2.97 15.48 4.58
N HIS A 118 -2.23 16.49 5.07
CA HIS A 118 -1.60 17.52 4.24
C HIS A 118 -0.19 17.17 3.74
N GLY A 119 0.38 16.03 4.14
CA GLY A 119 1.75 15.67 3.76
C GLY A 119 2.78 16.69 4.27
N THR A 120 2.67 17.05 5.57
CA THR A 120 3.54 18.01 6.27
C THR A 120 4.08 17.44 7.57
N THR A 121 4.33 16.13 7.59
CA THR A 121 4.77 15.40 8.78
C THR A 121 6.25 15.63 9.13
N GLY A 122 7.06 16.09 8.17
CA GLY A 122 8.51 16.17 8.27
C GLY A 122 9.22 14.85 7.96
N PHE A 123 8.51 13.87 7.38
CA PHE A 123 9.06 12.60 6.89
C PHE A 123 8.84 12.50 5.38
N PRO A 124 9.88 12.75 4.56
CA PRO A 124 9.71 13.05 3.15
C PRO A 124 9.03 11.94 2.33
N LEU A 125 9.24 10.66 2.63
CA LEU A 125 8.57 9.58 1.91
C LEU A 125 7.07 9.48 2.27
N VAL A 126 6.70 9.79 3.51
CA VAL A 126 5.31 9.88 3.94
C VAL A 126 4.63 11.05 3.24
N ASP A 127 5.26 12.23 3.33
CA ASP A 127 4.73 13.47 2.78
C ASP A 127 4.60 13.39 1.25
N ALA A 128 5.60 12.83 0.57
CA ALA A 128 5.56 12.62 -0.87
C ALA A 128 4.40 11.73 -1.32
N GLY A 129 4.16 10.62 -0.61
CA GLY A 129 3.03 9.74 -0.91
C GLY A 129 1.68 10.42 -0.74
N LEU A 130 1.49 11.14 0.37
CA LEU A 130 0.23 11.83 0.66
C LEU A 130 -0.05 13.00 -0.31
N ARG A 131 0.99 13.69 -0.75
CA ARG A 131 0.86 14.75 -1.77
C ARG A 131 0.61 14.17 -3.17
N GLU A 132 1.29 13.07 -3.55
CA GLU A 132 0.98 12.34 -4.79
C GLU A 132 -0.50 11.97 -4.83
N LEU A 133 -1.02 11.38 -3.74
CA LEU A 133 -2.43 11.02 -3.64
C LEU A 133 -3.35 12.22 -3.77
N SER A 134 -3.05 13.31 -3.05
CA SER A 134 -3.89 14.51 -3.06
C SER A 134 -3.92 15.21 -4.42
N GLU A 135 -2.84 15.15 -5.18
CA GLU A 135 -2.71 15.82 -6.48
C GLU A 135 -3.24 14.97 -7.63
N THR A 136 -2.98 13.64 -7.59
CA THR A 136 -3.25 12.74 -8.72
C THR A 136 -4.41 11.77 -8.51
N GLY A 137 -4.86 11.59 -7.27
CA GLY A 137 -5.79 10.53 -6.91
C GLY A 137 -5.16 9.13 -6.87
N TRP A 138 -3.85 9.02 -7.08
CA TRP A 138 -3.14 7.74 -7.07
C TRP A 138 -1.91 7.82 -6.16
N MET A 139 -1.51 6.70 -5.59
CA MET A 139 -0.31 6.60 -4.77
C MET A 139 0.38 5.25 -5.00
N HIS A 140 1.68 5.28 -5.17
CA HIS A 140 2.49 4.07 -5.29
C HIS A 140 2.32 3.14 -4.08
N ASN A 141 2.18 1.81 -4.28
CA ASN A 141 1.92 0.84 -3.19
C ASN A 141 2.92 0.96 -2.01
N ARG A 142 4.21 1.13 -2.29
CA ARG A 142 5.22 1.31 -1.22
C ARG A 142 4.94 2.55 -0.37
N ALA A 143 4.54 3.64 -0.98
CA ALA A 143 4.17 4.87 -0.28
C ALA A 143 2.89 4.67 0.54
N ARG A 144 1.86 3.96 0.01
CA ARG A 144 0.65 3.60 0.77
C ARG A 144 0.99 2.85 2.06
N MET A 145 1.83 1.81 1.96
CA MET A 145 2.26 1.02 3.14
C MET A 145 2.99 1.87 4.18
N VAL A 146 3.86 2.78 3.74
CA VAL A 146 4.65 3.63 4.65
C VAL A 146 3.76 4.70 5.28
N ALA A 147 2.91 5.37 4.50
CA ALA A 147 1.99 6.40 5.00
C ALA A 147 0.96 5.82 5.98
N ALA A 148 0.36 4.66 5.65
CA ALA A 148 -0.57 3.97 6.54
C ALA A 148 0.12 3.47 7.82
N GLY A 149 1.31 2.85 7.69
CA GLY A 149 2.09 2.40 8.84
C GLY A 149 2.52 3.56 9.75
N PHE A 150 2.81 4.71 9.18
CA PHE A 150 3.13 5.92 9.93
C PHE A 150 1.94 6.42 10.74
N LEU A 151 0.76 6.54 10.12
CA LEU A 151 -0.47 6.93 10.80
C LEU A 151 -0.77 6.03 12.00
N VAL A 152 -0.78 4.73 11.77
CA VAL A 152 -1.23 3.73 12.75
C VAL A 152 -0.20 3.48 13.86
N LYS A 153 1.09 3.36 13.48
CA LYS A 153 2.14 2.89 14.40
C LYS A 153 2.99 4.00 15.02
N HIS A 154 2.96 5.21 14.43
CA HIS A 154 3.74 6.33 14.95
C HIS A 154 2.87 7.51 15.39
N LEU A 155 1.70 7.72 14.76
CA LEU A 155 0.77 8.74 15.21
C LEU A 155 -0.33 8.18 16.10
N HIS A 156 -0.46 6.85 16.19
CA HIS A 156 -1.45 6.14 17.00
C HIS A 156 -2.89 6.52 16.69
N VAL A 157 -3.16 6.94 15.46
CA VAL A 157 -4.49 7.30 14.96
C VAL A 157 -5.20 6.05 14.45
N ASP A 158 -6.51 5.96 14.70
CA ASP A 158 -7.34 4.85 14.22
C ASP A 158 -7.21 4.70 12.70
N TRP A 159 -6.90 3.50 12.26
CA TRP A 159 -6.72 3.16 10.85
C TRP A 159 -7.97 3.48 10.00
N ARG A 160 -9.17 3.44 10.60
CA ARG A 160 -10.43 3.75 9.91
C ARG A 160 -10.50 5.19 9.41
N LEU A 161 -9.84 6.12 10.11
CA LEU A 161 -9.74 7.52 9.66
C LEU A 161 -8.85 7.65 8.43
N GLY A 162 -7.73 6.93 8.40
CA GLY A 162 -6.85 6.90 7.24
C GLY A 162 -7.49 6.17 6.05
N GLU A 163 -8.19 5.07 6.32
CA GLU A 163 -8.98 4.32 5.33
C GLU A 163 -10.01 5.21 4.66
N GLY A 164 -10.81 5.94 5.44
CA GLY A 164 -11.81 6.87 4.92
C GLY A 164 -11.18 8.01 4.10
N TRP A 165 -10.05 8.57 4.57
CA TRP A 165 -9.34 9.60 3.82
C TRP A 165 -8.78 9.09 2.48
N PHE A 166 -8.32 7.82 2.42
CA PHE A 166 -7.92 7.18 1.16
C PHE A 166 -9.13 6.95 0.25
N ALA A 167 -10.26 6.50 0.81
CA ALA A 167 -11.50 6.27 0.06
C ALA A 167 -11.99 7.54 -0.67
N ASP A 168 -11.86 8.70 -0.01
CA ASP A 168 -12.25 9.99 -0.59
C ASP A 168 -11.32 10.48 -1.72
N LYS A 169 -10.09 9.97 -1.80
CA LYS A 169 -9.06 10.49 -2.70
C LYS A 169 -8.70 9.56 -3.85
N LEU A 170 -8.77 8.24 -3.62
CA LEU A 170 -8.26 7.26 -4.58
C LEU A 170 -9.16 7.14 -5.80
N VAL A 171 -8.60 7.34 -7.00
CA VAL A 171 -9.26 7.03 -8.29
C VAL A 171 -9.35 5.52 -8.54
N ASP A 172 -8.53 4.74 -7.85
CA ASP A 172 -8.54 3.29 -7.86
C ASP A 172 -9.17 2.70 -6.57
N TYR A 173 -10.12 3.43 -5.97
CA TYR A 173 -10.79 2.96 -4.76
C TYR A 173 -11.53 1.65 -5.01
N ASP A 174 -11.18 0.67 -4.22
CA ASP A 174 -11.84 -0.62 -4.10
C ASP A 174 -12.04 -0.95 -2.63
N PRO A 175 -13.29 -1.15 -2.17
CA PRO A 175 -13.57 -1.35 -0.76
C PRO A 175 -12.91 -2.57 -0.13
N ALA A 176 -12.68 -3.66 -0.90
CA ALA A 176 -12.02 -4.85 -0.37
C ALA A 176 -10.52 -4.62 -0.24
N GLN A 177 -9.92 -4.00 -1.25
CA GLN A 177 -8.50 -3.69 -1.26
C GLN A 177 -8.15 -2.63 -0.23
N ASN A 178 -8.91 -1.54 -0.16
CA ASN A 178 -8.62 -0.44 0.76
C ASN A 178 -8.75 -0.91 2.22
N GLU A 179 -9.91 -1.42 2.63
CA GLU A 179 -10.15 -1.91 3.99
C GLU A 179 -9.18 -3.03 4.37
N GLY A 180 -9.02 -4.04 3.50
CA GLY A 180 -8.16 -5.19 3.77
C GLY A 180 -6.69 -4.81 3.96
N ASN A 181 -6.16 -3.91 3.13
CA ASN A 181 -4.77 -3.44 3.26
C ASN A 181 -4.57 -2.54 4.49
N TRP A 182 -5.53 -1.67 4.85
CA TRP A 182 -5.46 -0.89 6.08
C TRP A 182 -5.47 -1.77 7.32
N GLN A 183 -6.35 -2.77 7.39
CA GLN A 183 -6.36 -3.76 8.46
C GLN A 183 -5.07 -4.58 8.50
N TRP A 184 -4.51 -4.92 7.34
CA TRP A 184 -3.24 -5.65 7.25
C TRP A 184 -2.09 -4.83 7.84
N VAL A 185 -1.97 -3.54 7.49
CA VAL A 185 -0.94 -2.63 8.05
C VAL A 185 -1.17 -2.38 9.53
N ALA A 186 -2.42 -2.22 9.95
CA ALA A 186 -2.78 -2.03 11.35
C ALA A 186 -2.46 -3.27 12.20
N GLY A 187 -2.42 -4.46 11.61
CA GLY A 187 -2.25 -5.72 12.33
C GLY A 187 -3.55 -6.22 12.97
N THR A 188 -4.70 -5.72 12.50
CA THR A 188 -6.04 -6.02 13.04
C THR A 188 -6.86 -6.91 12.10
N GLY A 189 -6.37 -7.16 10.89
CA GLY A 189 -7.09 -7.92 9.85
C GLY A 189 -6.87 -9.43 9.92
N VAL A 190 -7.58 -10.14 9.02
CA VAL A 190 -7.38 -11.57 8.78
C VAL A 190 -6.00 -11.78 8.17
N ASP A 191 -5.18 -12.61 8.81
CA ASP A 191 -3.79 -12.90 8.38
C ASP A 191 -2.94 -11.63 8.17
N ALA A 192 -3.15 -10.63 9.04
CA ALA A 192 -2.44 -9.37 9.00
C ALA A 192 -0.93 -9.53 9.26
N GLN A 193 -0.17 -8.51 8.91
CA GLN A 193 1.25 -8.49 9.29
C GLN A 193 1.40 -8.54 10.82
N PRO A 194 2.48 -9.13 11.34
CA PRO A 194 2.73 -9.13 12.77
C PRO A 194 2.72 -7.70 13.34
N TRP A 195 1.93 -7.46 14.38
CA TRP A 195 1.73 -6.13 14.95
C TRP A 195 3.02 -5.40 15.36
N PHE A 196 4.07 -6.15 15.72
CA PHE A 196 5.38 -5.61 16.07
C PHE A 196 6.23 -5.19 14.87
N ARG A 197 5.78 -5.46 13.64
CA ARG A 197 6.42 -5.00 12.41
C ARG A 197 6.07 -3.53 12.18
N ILE A 198 6.98 -2.63 12.58
CA ILE A 198 6.85 -1.19 12.45
C ILE A 198 7.82 -0.72 11.37
N LEU A 199 7.28 -0.17 10.29
CA LEU A 199 8.09 0.38 9.19
C LEU A 199 8.67 1.73 9.64
N ASN A 200 10.00 1.86 9.61
CA ASN A 200 10.65 3.14 9.85
C ASN A 200 10.66 3.93 8.52
N PRO A 201 10.00 5.08 8.40
CA PRO A 201 9.87 5.81 7.13
C PRO A 201 11.19 6.31 6.57
N GLU A 202 12.17 6.65 7.41
CA GLU A 202 13.50 7.08 6.96
C GLU A 202 14.25 5.92 6.30
N ARG A 203 14.28 4.74 6.95
CA ARG A 203 14.89 3.53 6.37
C ARG A 203 14.17 3.07 5.11
N GLN A 204 12.85 3.26 5.03
CA GLN A 204 12.09 2.98 3.81
C GLN A 204 12.49 3.92 2.68
N ARG A 205 12.66 5.21 2.97
CA ARG A 205 13.16 6.20 2.01
C ARG A 205 14.57 5.84 1.53
N GLU A 206 15.51 5.59 2.45
CA GLU A 206 16.89 5.22 2.10
C GLU A 206 16.96 3.99 1.20
N ARG A 207 16.06 3.02 1.41
CA ARG A 207 16.03 1.78 0.64
C ARG A 207 15.35 1.90 -0.71
N PHE A 208 14.23 2.63 -0.80
CA PHE A 208 13.33 2.60 -1.96
C PHE A 208 13.29 3.92 -2.74
N ASP A 209 13.89 4.97 -2.20
CA ASP A 209 14.14 6.25 -2.88
C ASP A 209 15.54 6.77 -2.49
N PRO A 210 16.62 5.98 -2.71
CA PRO A 210 17.97 6.31 -2.22
C PRO A 210 18.45 7.67 -2.74
N ASP A 211 18.14 7.97 -3.99
CA ASP A 211 18.52 9.23 -4.64
C ASP A 211 17.55 10.38 -4.32
N GLY A 212 16.44 10.09 -3.65
CA GLY A 212 15.42 11.07 -3.27
C GLY A 212 14.64 11.67 -4.44
N GLU A 213 14.57 10.97 -5.58
CA GLU A 213 13.86 11.47 -6.76
C GLU A 213 12.37 11.57 -6.55
N TYR A 214 11.77 10.54 -5.94
CA TYR A 214 10.35 10.55 -5.62
C TYR A 214 10.01 11.62 -4.59
N CYS A 215 10.80 11.69 -3.51
CA CYS A 215 10.59 12.71 -2.48
C CYS A 215 10.71 14.12 -3.04
N ARG A 216 11.73 14.44 -3.85
CA ARG A 216 11.87 15.79 -4.44
C ARG A 216 10.79 16.12 -5.47
N ARG A 217 10.24 15.12 -6.15
CA ARG A 217 9.13 15.32 -7.11
C ARG A 217 7.89 15.87 -6.42
N TRP A 218 7.53 15.31 -5.25
CA TRP A 218 6.30 15.64 -4.54
C TRP A 218 6.50 16.59 -3.36
N VAL A 219 7.74 16.76 -2.93
CA VAL A 219 8.14 17.65 -1.82
C VAL A 219 9.35 18.48 -2.30
N PRO A 220 9.17 19.43 -3.22
CA PRO A 220 10.28 20.17 -3.81
C PRO A 220 11.05 21.00 -2.79
N GLU A 221 10.43 21.40 -1.68
CA GLU A 221 11.07 22.12 -0.56
C GLU A 221 11.90 21.21 0.36
N TRP A 222 11.90 19.90 0.17
CA TRP A 222 12.67 18.98 1.00
C TRP A 222 14.18 19.25 0.91
N GLY A 223 14.79 19.44 2.08
CA GLY A 223 16.20 19.83 2.21
C GLY A 223 16.44 21.33 2.25
N GLY A 224 15.39 22.15 2.14
CA GLY A 224 15.41 23.61 2.32
C GLY A 224 14.73 24.09 3.60
N ASP A 225 14.84 25.39 3.88
CA ASP A 225 14.27 26.01 5.10
C ASP A 225 12.73 25.95 5.16
N GLY A 226 12.06 25.72 4.04
CA GLY A 226 10.59 25.62 3.96
C GLY A 226 10.01 24.27 4.35
N TYR A 227 10.83 23.21 4.49
CA TYR A 227 10.35 21.89 4.85
C TYR A 227 10.23 21.75 6.37
N PRO A 228 9.08 21.24 6.91
CA PRO A 228 8.87 21.16 8.33
C PRO A 228 9.82 20.14 9.00
N ALA A 229 10.20 20.46 10.23
CA ALA A 229 10.91 19.50 11.08
C ALA A 229 10.04 18.26 11.36
N PRO A 230 10.64 17.08 11.59
CA PRO A 230 9.92 15.88 11.98
C PRO A 230 8.99 16.14 13.17
N MET A 231 7.71 15.83 13.03
CA MET A 231 6.67 16.12 14.03
C MET A 231 6.72 15.21 15.26
N ILE A 232 7.48 14.12 15.20
CA ILE A 232 7.59 13.09 16.25
C ILE A 232 9.01 12.52 16.31
N SER A 233 9.30 11.80 17.41
CA SER A 233 10.44 10.91 17.52
C SER A 233 10.05 9.48 17.13
N LEU A 234 10.55 8.96 16.00
CA LEU A 234 10.25 7.60 15.53
C LEU A 234 10.56 6.52 16.58
N ALA A 235 11.64 6.68 17.33
CA ALA A 235 12.04 5.70 18.33
C ALA A 235 11.06 5.65 19.51
N ALA A 236 10.64 6.83 19.99
CA ALA A 236 9.68 6.93 21.09
C ALA A 236 8.31 6.37 20.68
N GLU A 237 7.79 6.77 19.51
CA GLU A 237 6.47 6.33 19.05
C GLU A 237 6.47 4.84 18.69
N ALA A 238 7.57 4.30 18.15
CA ALA A 238 7.66 2.85 17.90
C ALA A 238 7.70 2.02 19.21
N ALA A 239 8.25 2.56 20.28
CA ALA A 239 8.19 1.92 21.61
C ALA A 239 6.75 1.97 22.16
N GLU A 240 6.11 3.12 22.12
CA GLU A 240 4.71 3.31 22.54
C GLU A 240 3.76 2.38 21.77
N ALA A 241 3.91 2.27 20.44
CA ALA A 241 3.11 1.36 19.63
C ALA A 241 3.19 -0.08 20.15
N LYS A 242 4.40 -0.56 20.49
CA LYS A 242 4.57 -1.93 21.00
C LYS A 242 3.86 -2.14 22.32
N GLU A 243 3.85 -1.14 23.21
CA GLU A 243 3.14 -1.24 24.50
C GLU A 243 1.62 -1.25 24.28
N ARG A 244 1.10 -0.38 23.41
CA ARG A 244 -0.35 -0.33 23.08
C ARG A 244 -0.85 -1.64 22.48
N TYR A 245 -0.06 -2.25 21.59
CA TYR A 245 -0.42 -3.52 20.95
C TYR A 245 -0.28 -4.74 21.86
N ARG A 246 0.60 -4.69 22.86
CA ARG A 246 0.68 -5.74 23.89
C ARG A 246 -0.49 -5.69 24.86
N ALA A 247 -1.04 -4.52 25.07
CA ALA A 247 -2.14 -4.31 26.00
C ALA A 247 -3.53 -4.53 25.35
N ALA A 248 -3.59 -4.71 24.03
CA ALA A 248 -4.81 -4.96 23.24
C ALA A 248 -5.10 -6.46 23.14
#